data_98ac466ce5f7c85531a8d8a36c265081
#
_entry.id   98ac466ce5f7c85531a8d8a36c265081
#
_cell.length_a   1.000
_cell.length_b   1.000
_cell.length_c   1.000
_cell.angle_alpha   90.00
_cell.angle_beta   90.00
_cell.angle_gamma   90.00
#
_symmetry.space_group_name_H-M   'P 1'
#
loop_
_entity.id
_entity.type
_entity.pdbx_description
1 polymer ?
#
loop_
_entity_poly.entity_id
_entity_poly.type
_entity_poly.pdbx_seq_one_letter_code
_entity_poly.pdbx_strand_id
1 'polypeptide(L)'
;TIHVAGLGTERNTVVSMYGLLALADTEIEPAESIADFVQALRDEDMTTALQLFKTAMEEQPDAMADYFGDAYAQVQQLYANLQVNTTYKCRLDRDDFAMMDNMNFVLRQYPDDKFFGQLSNGHVTQSAWKDGNYIANYSRFGMLLNGEGSPVQGEVCSMLTIYTQRGSRGLLGDDAENDYYDLNALAEAAG
;
A
#
# COMPACT_ATOMS: atom_id res chain seq x y z
N THR A 1 -13.81 -14.47 -9.98
CA THR A 1 -13.91 -13.05 -9.55
C THR A 1 -12.54 -12.42 -9.62
N ILE A 2 -12.43 -11.17 -10.04
CA ILE A 2 -11.18 -10.38 -10.01
C ILE A 2 -11.36 -9.36 -8.90
N HIS A 3 -10.48 -9.42 -7.90
CA HIS A 3 -10.38 -8.43 -6.84
C HIS A 3 -9.30 -7.42 -7.19
N VAL A 4 -9.59 -6.14 -7.00
CA VAL A 4 -8.63 -5.05 -7.24
C VAL A 4 -8.32 -4.40 -5.89
N ALA A 5 -7.04 -4.38 -5.52
CA ALA A 5 -6.58 -3.77 -4.28
C ALA A 5 -5.46 -2.76 -4.55
N GLY A 6 -5.57 -1.59 -3.94
CA GLY A 6 -4.50 -0.60 -3.87
C GLY A 6 -3.61 -0.87 -2.66
N LEU A 7 -2.30 -0.97 -2.87
CA LEU A 7 -1.34 -1.18 -1.78
C LEU A 7 -0.67 0.12 -1.32
N GLY A 8 -0.72 1.17 -2.13
CA GLY A 8 -0.09 2.44 -1.83
C GLY A 8 -0.78 3.14 -0.65
N THR A 9 0.03 3.75 0.20
CA THR A 9 -0.43 4.61 1.30
C THR A 9 -0.35 6.06 0.88
N GLU A 10 -0.84 6.34 -0.32
CA GLU A 10 -0.70 7.67 -0.88
C GLU A 10 -1.28 8.75 0.03
N ARG A 11 -0.63 9.89 0.01
CA ARG A 11 -0.88 11.07 0.83
C ARG A 11 -2.26 11.70 0.60
N ASN A 12 -3.07 11.10 -0.25
CA ASN A 12 -4.38 11.64 -0.58
C ASN A 12 -5.43 11.09 0.38
N THR A 13 -5.50 11.72 1.56
CA THR A 13 -6.53 11.48 2.57
C THR A 13 -7.94 11.56 1.99
N VAL A 14 -8.15 12.38 0.97
CA VAL A 14 -9.44 12.53 0.30
C VAL A 14 -9.85 11.24 -0.40
N VAL A 15 -8.92 10.55 -1.09
CA VAL A 15 -9.22 9.26 -1.74
C VAL A 15 -9.62 8.21 -0.72
N SER A 16 -8.95 8.17 0.44
CA SER A 16 -9.33 7.25 1.53
C SER A 16 -10.73 7.55 2.08
N MET A 17 -11.10 8.82 2.17
CA MET A 17 -12.44 9.21 2.63
C MET A 17 -13.53 8.86 1.61
N TYR A 18 -13.27 8.97 0.31
CA TYR A 18 -14.19 8.43 -0.71
C TYR A 18 -14.27 6.90 -0.67
N GLY A 19 -13.18 6.22 -0.31
CA GLY A 19 -13.23 4.79 -0.03
C GLY A 19 -14.16 4.45 1.14
N LEU A 20 -14.13 5.23 2.22
CA LEU A 20 -15.07 5.08 3.35
C LEU A 20 -16.51 5.32 2.93
N LEU A 21 -16.76 6.36 2.13
CA LEU A 21 -18.10 6.62 1.61
C LEU A 21 -18.64 5.44 0.79
N ALA A 22 -17.77 4.81 -0.01
CA ALA A 22 -18.16 3.63 -0.80
C ALA A 22 -18.42 2.36 0.06
N LEU A 23 -17.83 2.30 1.27
CA LEU A 23 -18.05 1.20 2.22
C LEU A 23 -19.23 1.46 3.16
N ALA A 24 -19.69 2.71 3.29
CA ALA A 24 -20.79 3.06 4.18
C ALA A 24 -22.09 2.42 3.69
N ASP A 25 -22.77 1.69 4.57
CA ASP A 25 -24.11 1.19 4.30
C ASP A 25 -25.12 2.33 4.44
N THR A 26 -25.77 2.70 3.36
CA THR A 26 -26.74 3.80 3.33
C THR A 26 -28.11 3.42 3.89
N GLU A 27 -28.37 2.14 4.15
CA GLU A 27 -29.65 1.65 4.72
C GLU A 27 -29.59 1.56 6.26
N ILE A 28 -28.39 1.52 6.84
CA ILE A 28 -28.21 1.46 8.30
C ILE A 28 -28.22 2.88 8.87
N GLU A 29 -29.08 3.10 9.87
CA GLU A 29 -29.04 4.34 10.63
C GLU A 29 -27.87 4.31 11.62
N PRO A 30 -26.99 5.32 11.62
CA PRO A 30 -25.87 5.36 12.53
C PRO A 30 -26.31 5.57 13.98
N ALA A 31 -25.57 5.02 14.93
CA ALA A 31 -25.72 5.37 16.32
C ALA A 31 -25.49 6.89 16.55
N GLU A 32 -26.15 7.49 17.54
CA GLU A 32 -26.03 8.92 17.82
C GLU A 32 -24.58 9.37 18.01
N SER A 33 -23.73 8.51 18.59
CA SER A 33 -22.31 8.78 18.85
C SER A 33 -21.44 8.97 17.60
N ILE A 34 -21.88 8.47 16.43
CA ILE A 34 -21.17 8.58 15.17
C ILE A 34 -22.01 9.29 14.08
N ALA A 35 -23.19 9.80 14.44
CA ALA A 35 -24.12 10.39 13.49
C ALA A 35 -23.49 11.57 12.73
N ASP A 36 -22.78 12.46 13.42
CA ASP A 36 -22.11 13.61 12.81
C ASP A 36 -21.03 13.19 11.82
N PHE A 37 -20.27 12.13 12.12
CA PHE A 37 -19.31 11.58 11.19
C PHE A 37 -19.98 11.06 9.92
N VAL A 38 -21.03 10.25 10.09
CA VAL A 38 -21.74 9.66 8.95
C VAL A 38 -22.42 10.75 8.12
N GLN A 39 -22.98 11.77 8.74
CA GLN A 39 -23.56 12.90 8.02
C GLN A 39 -22.53 13.68 7.23
N ALA A 40 -21.38 14.02 7.83
CA ALA A 40 -20.29 14.69 7.12
C ALA A 40 -19.76 13.87 5.93
N LEU A 41 -19.71 12.53 6.08
CA LEU A 41 -19.31 11.62 5.00
C LEU A 41 -20.34 11.63 3.85
N ARG A 42 -21.65 11.58 4.16
CA ARG A 42 -22.74 11.63 3.18
C ARG A 42 -22.82 12.98 2.45
N ASP A 43 -22.48 14.07 3.15
CA ASP A 43 -22.43 15.43 2.57
C ASP A 43 -21.16 15.69 1.77
N GLU A 44 -20.26 14.71 1.69
CA GLU A 44 -18.95 14.81 1.04
C GLU A 44 -18.06 15.91 1.66
N ASP A 45 -18.31 16.34 2.89
CA ASP A 45 -17.39 17.20 3.65
C ASP A 45 -16.23 16.36 4.20
N MET A 46 -15.31 16.02 3.29
CA MET A 46 -14.20 15.10 3.59
C MET A 46 -13.25 15.63 4.67
N THR A 47 -13.19 16.95 4.88
CA THR A 47 -12.36 17.55 5.92
C THR A 47 -12.94 17.29 7.30
N THR A 48 -14.22 17.60 7.48
CA THR A 48 -14.94 17.34 8.73
C THR A 48 -15.05 15.83 8.98
N ALA A 49 -15.43 15.06 7.96
CA ALA A 49 -15.52 13.61 8.05
C ALA A 49 -14.22 12.96 8.52
N LEU A 50 -13.04 13.41 8.02
CA LEU A 50 -11.74 12.89 8.46
C LEU A 50 -11.45 13.16 9.93
N GLN A 51 -11.79 14.34 10.41
CA GLN A 51 -11.59 14.69 11.83
C GLN A 51 -12.48 13.82 12.74
N LEU A 52 -13.76 13.72 12.40
CA LEU A 52 -14.73 12.93 13.13
C LEU A 52 -14.44 11.43 13.03
N PHE A 53 -13.95 10.95 11.88
CA PHE A 53 -13.55 9.56 11.69
C PHE A 53 -12.48 9.10 12.69
N LYS A 54 -11.44 9.92 12.89
CA LYS A 54 -10.40 9.59 13.86
C LYS A 54 -10.94 9.46 15.26
N THR A 55 -11.76 10.42 15.68
CA THR A 55 -12.42 10.40 16.99
C THR A 55 -13.34 9.19 17.13
N ALA A 56 -14.16 8.90 16.12
CA ALA A 56 -15.06 7.76 16.13
C ALA A 56 -14.33 6.41 16.22
N MET A 57 -13.22 6.24 15.49
CA MET A 57 -12.41 5.01 15.57
C MET A 57 -11.74 4.82 16.93
N GLU A 58 -11.37 5.90 17.61
CA GLU A 58 -10.70 5.85 18.91
C GLU A 58 -11.70 5.71 20.08
N GLU A 59 -12.83 6.39 20.02
CA GLU A 59 -13.77 6.53 21.14
C GLU A 59 -15.03 5.66 20.99
N GLN A 60 -15.41 5.30 19.76
CA GLN A 60 -16.67 4.62 19.43
C GLN A 60 -16.47 3.41 18.50
N PRO A 61 -15.46 2.52 18.74
CA PRO A 61 -15.15 1.42 17.82
C PRO A 61 -16.31 0.45 17.62
N ASP A 62 -17.12 0.22 18.67
CA ASP A 62 -18.27 -0.69 18.57
C ASP A 62 -19.38 -0.10 17.68
N ALA A 63 -19.68 1.18 17.82
CA ALA A 63 -20.66 1.86 16.96
C ALA A 63 -20.20 1.91 15.50
N MET A 64 -18.89 2.07 15.26
CA MET A 64 -18.28 1.99 13.94
C MET A 64 -18.39 0.56 13.37
N ALA A 65 -18.13 -0.46 14.18
CA ALA A 65 -18.27 -1.86 13.77
C ALA A 65 -19.71 -2.21 13.41
N ASP A 66 -20.68 -1.80 14.21
CA ASP A 66 -22.10 -2.03 13.96
C ASP A 66 -22.57 -1.33 12.67
N TYR A 67 -22.09 -0.12 12.41
CA TYR A 67 -22.48 0.65 11.23
C TYR A 67 -21.89 0.09 9.93
N PHE A 68 -20.59 -0.27 9.94
CA PHE A 68 -19.90 -0.79 8.77
C PHE A 68 -20.03 -2.31 8.55
N GLY A 69 -20.47 -3.04 9.58
CA GLY A 69 -20.69 -4.49 9.50
C GLY A 69 -19.49 -5.24 8.93
N ASP A 70 -19.71 -6.03 7.89
CA ASP A 70 -18.67 -6.84 7.23
C ASP A 70 -17.53 -6.00 6.62
N ALA A 71 -17.78 -4.72 6.33
CA ALA A 71 -16.77 -3.80 5.82
C ALA A 71 -15.86 -3.20 6.92
N TYR A 72 -16.15 -3.45 8.21
CA TYR A 72 -15.40 -2.83 9.30
C TYR A 72 -13.90 -3.15 9.27
N ALA A 73 -13.52 -4.34 8.84
CA ALA A 73 -12.10 -4.71 8.70
C ALA A 73 -11.37 -3.82 7.67
N GLN A 74 -12.03 -3.46 6.57
CA GLN A 74 -11.47 -2.51 5.60
C GLN A 74 -11.38 -1.09 6.18
N VAL A 75 -12.38 -0.69 6.98
CA VAL A 75 -12.37 0.60 7.68
C VAL A 75 -11.21 0.70 8.65
N GLN A 76 -10.93 -0.36 9.41
CA GLN A 76 -9.76 -0.44 10.30
C GLN A 76 -8.44 -0.34 9.52
N GLN A 77 -8.34 -0.99 8.36
CA GLN A 77 -7.15 -0.88 7.52
C GLN A 77 -6.97 0.52 6.94
N LEU A 78 -8.06 1.19 6.54
CA LEU A 78 -8.01 2.60 6.13
C LEU A 78 -7.55 3.50 7.28
N TYR A 79 -8.06 3.28 8.49
CA TYR A 79 -7.62 4.02 9.67
C TYR A 79 -6.13 3.81 9.95
N ALA A 80 -5.63 2.57 9.88
CA ALA A 80 -4.20 2.27 10.02
C ALA A 80 -3.36 3.00 8.97
N ASN A 81 -3.81 3.06 7.71
CA ASN A 81 -3.16 3.81 6.64
C ASN A 81 -3.08 5.32 6.93
N LEU A 82 -4.10 5.91 7.55
CA LEU A 82 -4.05 7.30 7.99
C LEU A 82 -3.05 7.55 9.12
N GLN A 83 -2.70 6.51 9.89
CA GLN A 83 -1.71 6.57 10.96
C GLN A 83 -0.26 6.26 10.49
N VAL A 84 -0.04 5.92 9.25
CA VAL A 84 1.28 5.52 8.70
C VAL A 84 2.37 6.54 8.99
N ASN A 85 2.07 7.84 8.92
CA ASN A 85 3.03 8.89 9.21
C ASN A 85 3.50 8.93 10.68
N THR A 86 2.71 8.43 11.60
CA THR A 86 3.05 8.34 13.02
C THR A 86 3.72 7.02 13.36
N THR A 87 3.40 5.95 12.64
CA THR A 87 3.93 4.60 12.82
C THR A 87 5.35 4.49 12.28
N TYR A 88 5.62 4.98 11.08
CA TYR A 88 6.91 4.87 10.41
C TYR A 88 7.61 6.23 10.32
N LYS A 89 8.76 6.36 10.97
CA LYS A 89 9.52 7.63 11.02
C LYS A 89 10.31 7.89 9.72
N CYS A 90 10.84 6.84 9.11
CA CYS A 90 11.58 6.95 7.85
C CYS A 90 10.62 6.92 6.66
N ARG A 91 10.77 7.86 5.72
CA ARG A 91 9.91 7.95 4.54
C ARG A 91 9.99 6.71 3.64
N LEU A 92 11.19 6.15 3.46
CA LEU A 92 11.40 4.98 2.60
C LEU A 92 10.83 3.72 3.25
N ASP A 93 11.09 3.52 4.55
CA ASP A 93 10.51 2.41 5.29
C ASP A 93 8.98 2.49 5.30
N ARG A 94 8.45 3.70 5.46
CA ARG A 94 7.01 3.93 5.49
C ARG A 94 6.29 3.44 4.25
N ASP A 95 6.84 3.75 3.06
CA ASP A 95 6.20 3.37 1.80
C ASP A 95 6.19 1.84 1.64
N ASP A 96 7.31 1.16 1.82
CA ASP A 96 7.43 -0.28 1.62
C ASP A 96 6.79 -1.12 2.75
N PHE A 97 6.95 -0.74 4.01
CA PHE A 97 6.32 -1.44 5.14
C PHE A 97 4.79 -1.26 5.15
N ALA A 98 4.30 -0.06 4.85
CA ALA A 98 2.87 0.17 4.78
C ALA A 98 2.22 -0.56 3.59
N MET A 99 2.92 -0.67 2.46
CA MET A 99 2.50 -1.54 1.36
C MET A 99 2.43 -3.01 1.80
N MET A 100 3.40 -3.47 2.60
CA MET A 100 3.39 -4.83 3.14
C MET A 100 2.23 -5.05 4.13
N ASP A 101 1.92 -4.08 4.98
CA ASP A 101 0.76 -4.14 5.88
C ASP A 101 -0.55 -4.26 5.08
N ASN A 102 -0.70 -3.48 4.02
CA ASN A 102 -1.84 -3.58 3.11
C ASN A 102 -1.89 -4.93 2.38
N MET A 103 -0.75 -5.44 1.91
CA MET A 103 -0.69 -6.75 1.28
C MET A 103 -1.03 -7.87 2.26
N ASN A 104 -0.54 -7.81 3.48
CA ASN A 104 -0.90 -8.76 4.53
C ASN A 104 -2.40 -8.74 4.84
N PHE A 105 -3.03 -7.57 4.80
CA PHE A 105 -4.47 -7.45 4.93
C PHE A 105 -5.18 -8.18 3.78
N VAL A 106 -4.78 -7.93 2.52
CA VAL A 106 -5.36 -8.56 1.33
C VAL A 106 -5.18 -10.09 1.34
N LEU A 107 -3.99 -10.57 1.69
CA LEU A 107 -3.70 -12.01 1.81
C LEU A 107 -4.58 -12.70 2.86
N ARG A 108 -4.90 -12.02 3.96
CA ARG A 108 -5.83 -12.57 4.98
C ARG A 108 -7.28 -12.62 4.49
N GLN A 109 -7.69 -11.66 3.65
CA GLN A 109 -9.05 -11.64 3.08
C GLN A 109 -9.23 -12.69 1.99
N TYR A 110 -8.18 -13.03 1.26
CA TYR A 110 -8.20 -13.91 0.08
C TYR A 110 -7.04 -14.92 0.13
N PRO A 111 -7.01 -15.83 1.11
CA PRO A 111 -5.84 -16.69 1.37
C PRO A 111 -5.55 -17.69 0.24
N ASP A 112 -6.54 -18.05 -0.55
CA ASP A 112 -6.43 -19.04 -1.63
C ASP A 112 -6.24 -18.40 -3.02
N ASP A 113 -6.24 -17.07 -3.10
CA ASP A 113 -6.16 -16.36 -4.36
C ASP A 113 -4.70 -16.17 -4.83
N LYS A 114 -4.54 -16.06 -6.15
CA LYS A 114 -3.28 -15.66 -6.77
C LYS A 114 -3.32 -14.16 -7.07
N PHE A 115 -2.21 -13.49 -6.79
CA PHE A 115 -2.11 -12.05 -6.93
C PHE A 115 -1.16 -11.69 -8.06
N PHE A 116 -1.55 -10.68 -8.84
CA PHE A 116 -0.70 -10.00 -9.79
C PHE A 116 -0.66 -8.51 -9.44
N GLY A 117 0.52 -7.94 -9.33
CA GLY A 117 0.70 -6.52 -8.99
C GLY A 117 1.62 -5.83 -9.99
N GLN A 118 1.35 -4.55 -10.26
CA GLN A 118 2.23 -3.68 -11.02
C GLN A 118 2.74 -2.57 -10.10
N LEU A 119 4.05 -2.55 -9.91
CA LEU A 119 4.75 -1.62 -9.03
C LEU A 119 5.99 -1.08 -9.74
N SER A 120 6.59 -0.01 -9.21
CA SER A 120 7.87 0.46 -9.73
C SER A 120 8.98 -0.57 -9.44
N ASN A 121 10.02 -0.59 -10.28
CA ASN A 121 11.13 -1.54 -10.16
C ASN A 121 11.77 -1.54 -8.77
N GLY A 122 11.86 -0.38 -8.12
CA GLY A 122 12.40 -0.27 -6.78
C GLY A 122 11.63 -1.08 -5.74
N HIS A 123 10.30 -1.15 -5.84
CA HIS A 123 9.46 -1.88 -4.89
C HIS A 123 9.43 -3.39 -5.13
N VAL A 124 9.65 -3.86 -6.38
CA VAL A 124 9.57 -5.29 -6.71
C VAL A 124 10.89 -6.04 -6.55
N THR A 125 11.98 -5.35 -6.22
CA THR A 125 13.30 -5.96 -6.00
C THR A 125 13.25 -6.91 -4.79
N GLN A 126 13.73 -8.15 -4.98
CA GLN A 126 13.73 -9.21 -3.95
C GLN A 126 15.08 -9.37 -3.23
N SER A 127 16.10 -8.64 -3.63
CA SER A 127 17.42 -8.71 -2.98
C SER A 127 17.99 -7.33 -2.74
N ALA A 128 18.78 -7.19 -1.67
CA ALA A 128 19.55 -5.97 -1.44
C ALA A 128 20.63 -5.81 -2.52
N TRP A 129 20.80 -4.61 -3.03
CA TRP A 129 21.88 -4.29 -3.97
C TRP A 129 23.21 -4.23 -3.21
N LYS A 130 24.23 -4.88 -3.72
CA LYS A 130 25.51 -5.06 -3.01
C LYS A 130 26.46 -3.86 -3.05
N ASP A 131 26.19 -2.84 -3.83
CA ASP A 131 27.20 -1.84 -4.20
C ASP A 131 27.15 -0.51 -3.45
N GLY A 132 26.88 -0.55 -2.16
CA GLY A 132 27.04 0.66 -1.31
C GLY A 132 26.14 1.84 -1.67
N ASN A 133 25.24 1.71 -2.61
CA ASN A 133 24.25 2.72 -2.94
C ASN A 133 23.25 2.83 -1.78
N TYR A 134 22.89 4.03 -1.43
CA TYR A 134 22.03 4.31 -0.28
C TYR A 134 20.65 3.58 -0.35
N ILE A 135 20.21 3.18 -1.54
CA ILE A 135 19.03 2.35 -1.78
C ILE A 135 19.22 0.90 -1.28
N ALA A 136 20.48 0.42 -1.18
CA ALA A 136 20.80 -0.95 -0.80
C ALA A 136 20.50 -1.31 0.67
N ASN A 137 20.36 -0.31 1.52
CA ASN A 137 20.21 -0.50 2.96
C ASN A 137 18.75 -0.55 3.44
N TYR A 138 17.79 -0.45 2.53
CA TYR A 138 16.37 -0.42 2.88
C TYR A 138 15.67 -1.69 2.42
N SER A 139 14.85 -2.25 3.30
CA SER A 139 13.93 -3.32 2.94
C SER A 139 12.93 -2.80 1.91
N ARG A 140 12.81 -3.49 0.79
CA ARG A 140 11.86 -3.16 -0.25
C ARG A 140 10.64 -4.07 -0.16
N PHE A 141 9.50 -3.62 -0.67
CA PHE A 141 8.26 -4.39 -0.62
C PHE A 141 8.45 -5.82 -1.14
N GLY A 142 9.10 -6.02 -2.30
CA GLY A 142 9.39 -7.34 -2.83
C GLY A 142 10.29 -8.20 -1.93
N MET A 143 11.24 -7.57 -1.22
CA MET A 143 12.08 -8.26 -0.23
C MET A 143 11.24 -8.67 1.00
N LEU A 144 10.38 -7.79 1.48
CA LEU A 144 9.48 -8.06 2.61
C LEU A 144 8.49 -9.17 2.25
N LEU A 145 7.90 -9.09 1.06
CA LEU A 145 6.91 -10.04 0.59
C LEU A 145 7.48 -11.45 0.41
N ASN A 146 8.75 -11.58 -0.03
CA ASN A 146 9.44 -12.88 -0.18
C ASN A 146 10.31 -13.23 1.03
N GLY A 147 10.38 -12.39 2.05
CA GLY A 147 11.23 -12.53 3.20
C GLY A 147 10.72 -13.51 4.25
N GLU A 148 11.57 -13.77 5.25
CA GLU A 148 11.23 -14.62 6.39
C GLU A 148 10.00 -14.09 7.14
N GLY A 149 9.06 -14.98 7.42
CA GLY A 149 7.80 -14.66 8.11
C GLY A 149 6.68 -14.10 7.21
N SER A 150 6.94 -13.92 5.91
CA SER A 150 5.87 -13.61 4.96
C SER A 150 5.01 -14.84 4.69
N PRO A 151 3.68 -14.71 4.62
CA PRO A 151 2.79 -15.84 4.31
C PRO A 151 3.00 -16.40 2.90
N VAL A 152 3.67 -15.67 2.02
CA VAL A 152 3.98 -16.08 0.64
C VAL A 152 5.47 -16.19 0.37
N GLN A 153 6.27 -16.42 1.43
CA GLN A 153 7.70 -16.62 1.31
C GLN A 153 8.04 -17.75 0.34
N GLY A 154 8.91 -17.47 -0.65
CA GLY A 154 9.33 -18.44 -1.67
C GLY A 154 8.33 -18.62 -2.83
N GLU A 155 7.16 -17.97 -2.77
CA GLU A 155 6.11 -18.07 -3.81
C GLU A 155 6.01 -16.80 -4.67
N VAL A 156 6.90 -15.83 -4.45
CA VAL A 156 6.89 -14.54 -5.13
C VAL A 156 7.78 -14.55 -6.36
N CYS A 157 7.22 -14.18 -7.51
CA CYS A 157 7.97 -13.95 -8.73
C CYS A 157 7.92 -12.46 -9.08
N SER A 158 9.07 -11.81 -9.22
CA SER A 158 9.17 -10.42 -9.66
C SER A 158 9.67 -10.36 -11.09
N MET A 159 8.97 -9.61 -11.94
CA MET A 159 9.41 -9.28 -13.28
C MET A 159 9.79 -7.80 -13.34
N LEU A 160 11.02 -7.53 -13.77
CA LEU A 160 11.53 -6.18 -13.95
C LEU A 160 11.46 -5.79 -15.43
N THR A 161 10.89 -4.63 -15.69
CA THR A 161 10.94 -4.04 -17.04
C THR A 161 12.20 -3.20 -17.15
N ILE A 162 13.08 -3.56 -18.07
CA ILE A 162 14.35 -2.90 -18.32
C ILE A 162 14.33 -2.30 -19.73
N TYR A 163 14.71 -1.05 -19.86
CA TYR A 163 14.81 -0.36 -21.15
C TYR A 163 16.21 -0.51 -21.71
N THR A 164 16.32 -1.11 -22.89
CA THR A 164 17.62 -1.39 -23.57
C THR A 164 18.17 -0.22 -24.36
N GLN A 165 17.40 0.86 -24.53
CA GLN A 165 17.85 2.02 -25.30
C GLN A 165 17.84 3.28 -24.44
N ARG A 166 18.88 4.11 -24.60
CA ARG A 166 19.10 5.40 -23.94
C ARG A 166 18.01 6.49 -24.21
N GLY A 167 16.80 6.12 -24.60
CA GLY A 167 15.75 7.05 -24.98
C GLY A 167 14.99 7.68 -23.82
N SER A 168 15.08 7.15 -22.63
CA SER A 168 14.41 7.72 -21.43
C SER A 168 15.35 8.66 -20.67
N ARG A 169 15.81 9.71 -21.34
CA ARG A 169 16.44 10.85 -20.68
C ARG A 169 15.45 11.45 -19.68
N GLY A 170 15.68 11.27 -18.42
CA GLY A 170 14.90 12.00 -17.45
C GLY A 170 14.76 11.38 -16.08
N LEU A 171 14.88 10.06 -15.93
CA LEU A 171 14.74 9.42 -14.63
C LEU A 171 16.07 9.09 -13.95
N LEU A 172 17.18 9.00 -14.70
CA LEU A 172 18.47 8.55 -14.16
C LEU A 172 19.64 9.52 -14.39
N GLY A 173 19.40 10.74 -14.90
CA GLY A 173 20.45 11.71 -15.18
C GLY A 173 21.25 11.38 -16.47
N ASP A 174 22.05 12.36 -16.92
CA ASP A 174 22.88 12.28 -18.14
C ASP A 174 24.17 11.44 -17.96
N ASP A 175 24.38 10.82 -16.81
CA ASP A 175 25.59 10.04 -16.51
C ASP A 175 25.56 8.73 -17.28
N ALA A 176 26.29 8.78 -18.41
CA ALA A 176 26.43 7.67 -19.37
C ALA A 176 27.20 6.46 -18.81
N GLU A 177 27.63 6.51 -17.56
CA GLU A 177 28.47 5.50 -16.89
C GLU A 177 27.73 4.75 -15.76
N ASN A 178 26.44 4.93 -15.62
CA ASN A 178 25.68 4.11 -14.67
C ASN A 178 25.42 2.73 -15.28
N ASP A 179 26.34 1.82 -15.05
CA ASP A 179 26.29 0.39 -15.38
C ASP A 179 25.18 -0.39 -14.63
N TYR A 180 24.14 0.30 -14.17
CA TYR A 180 23.07 -0.30 -13.37
C TYR A 180 22.27 -1.39 -14.08
N TYR A 181 22.38 -1.44 -15.41
CA TYR A 181 21.67 -2.43 -16.20
C TYR A 181 22.51 -2.86 -17.40
N ASP A 182 23.63 -3.54 -17.17
CA ASP A 182 24.30 -4.28 -18.24
C ASP A 182 23.49 -5.53 -18.54
N LEU A 183 22.52 -5.37 -19.45
CA LEU A 183 21.66 -6.45 -19.90
C LEU A 183 22.44 -7.49 -20.70
N ASN A 184 23.58 -7.14 -21.30
CA ASN A 184 24.41 -8.09 -21.99
C ASN A 184 25.04 -9.05 -20.98
N ALA A 185 25.54 -8.53 -19.84
CA ALA A 185 26.06 -9.37 -18.76
C ALA A 185 24.97 -10.24 -18.13
N LEU A 186 23.73 -9.74 -18.01
CA LEU A 186 22.59 -10.54 -17.54
C LEU A 186 22.17 -11.60 -18.54
N ALA A 187 22.14 -11.29 -19.84
CA ALA A 187 21.80 -12.24 -20.88
C ALA A 187 22.90 -13.33 -21.03
N GLU A 188 24.16 -12.97 -20.93
CA GLU A 188 25.29 -13.91 -20.91
C GLU A 188 25.29 -14.82 -19.68
N ALA A 189 24.87 -14.31 -18.50
CA ALA A 189 24.73 -15.09 -17.28
C ALA A 189 23.53 -16.03 -17.28
N ALA A 190 22.50 -15.73 -18.09
CA ALA A 190 21.29 -16.54 -18.21
C ALA A 190 21.39 -17.67 -19.24
N GLY A 191 22.49 -17.71 -20.08
CA GLY A 191 22.76 -18.76 -21.11
C GLY A 191 21.91 -18.56 -22.34
#